data_8cdb1c00fdac687da59208598dc5512b
#
_entry.id   8cdb1c00fdac687da59208598dc5512b
#
_cell.length_a   1.000
_cell.length_b   1.000
_cell.length_c   1.000
_cell.angle_alpha   90.00
_cell.angle_beta   90.00
_cell.angle_gamma   90.00
#
_symmetry.space_group_name_H-M   'P 1'
#
loop_
_entity.id
_entity.type
_entity.pdbx_description
1 polymer ?
#
loop_
_entity_poly.entity_id
_entity_poly.type
_entity_poly.pdbx_seq_one_letter_code
_entity_poly.pdbx_strand_id
1 'polypeptide(L)'
;MDSATTVPAYDLRVSIQDTEPEIWRRLLVPETITVPELHRVLQAAFGWENRHLFGIRCVDRLGQPRVIIGPDDAAEEMGDEPASGVVLFELLDAQETAPVVFEYEYDFGDAWTHIFEVMGPAELPAGAVRCIGGAKRGPVEDSGGTYGYARLIEALADPSHEEHTGLSDWYKFATGEDAGTFEPDAFDVAALNNRLDELVKRLWPEPPTDAEIGAVIRPVHWLLDRAGADGLQLTQDGYLKPAVVSEAVRDLGWAYRWPGAANRESQTLPVLMLRQQLQAWKLLRKSKGKLVLSPAGRKMRDGGRPLWDYLAGMVAFPADQATAVVTRTVVHWMLEGTTPSWEQRQRIIADTLSVAGFRMEGGKPVPLDVAGELYADVRWTLDCLQLKVPERTFREMPALTGGGRKFLLEVERRLDSRPDSSGL
;
A
#
# COMPACT_ATOMS: atom_id res chain seq x y z
N MET A 1 35.18 -3.28 0.11
CA MET A 1 34.22 -2.29 -0.36
C MET A 1 33.50 -2.95 -1.51
N ASP A 2 32.31 -3.50 -1.25
CA ASP A 2 31.47 -4.00 -2.33
C ASP A 2 31.10 -2.81 -3.21
N SER A 3 31.51 -2.84 -4.49
CA SER A 3 31.04 -1.87 -5.46
C SER A 3 29.53 -2.08 -5.59
N ALA A 4 28.75 -1.13 -5.10
CA ALA A 4 27.31 -1.16 -5.31
C ALA A 4 27.06 -1.31 -6.82
N THR A 5 26.27 -2.31 -7.21
CA THR A 5 25.90 -2.55 -8.60
C THR A 5 25.11 -1.34 -9.07
N THR A 6 25.59 -0.66 -10.13
CA THR A 6 24.85 0.42 -10.79
C THR A 6 23.95 -0.14 -11.88
N VAL A 7 22.86 0.54 -12.16
CA VAL A 7 21.91 0.24 -13.23
C VAL A 7 21.76 1.45 -14.16
N PRO A 8 21.45 1.25 -15.46
CA PRO A 8 21.11 2.34 -16.37
C PRO A 8 19.93 3.15 -15.88
N ALA A 9 19.98 4.45 -16.06
CA ALA A 9 18.99 5.41 -15.58
C ALA A 9 18.84 6.58 -16.58
N TYR A 10 17.75 7.30 -16.45
CA TYR A 10 17.54 8.58 -17.13
C TYR A 10 17.66 9.74 -16.14
N ASP A 11 18.27 10.82 -16.62
CA ASP A 11 18.24 12.13 -16.00
C ASP A 11 17.04 12.89 -16.58
N LEU A 12 16.03 13.12 -15.76
CA LEU A 12 14.78 13.74 -16.14
C LEU A 12 14.61 15.09 -15.45
N ARG A 13 14.33 16.13 -16.21
CA ARG A 13 13.78 17.37 -15.65
C ARG A 13 12.27 17.34 -15.81
N VAL A 14 11.57 17.53 -14.71
CA VAL A 14 10.11 17.53 -14.65
C VAL A 14 9.66 18.87 -14.10
N SER A 15 8.84 19.59 -14.85
CA SER A 15 8.29 20.90 -14.43
C SER A 15 6.77 20.89 -14.52
N ILE A 16 6.10 21.61 -13.62
CA ILE A 16 4.65 21.82 -13.70
C ILE A 16 4.39 22.97 -14.65
N GLN A 17 3.63 22.67 -15.70
CA GLN A 17 3.26 23.64 -16.72
C GLN A 17 2.50 24.84 -16.13
N ASP A 18 2.68 26.01 -16.72
CA ASP A 18 1.98 27.26 -16.36
C ASP A 18 2.11 27.67 -14.89
N THR A 19 3.22 27.31 -14.22
CA THR A 19 3.56 27.84 -12.89
C THR A 19 4.60 28.96 -12.98
N GLU A 20 4.35 30.09 -12.31
CA GLU A 20 5.24 31.25 -12.25
C GLU A 20 5.42 31.70 -10.78
N PRO A 21 6.62 31.61 -10.19
CA PRO A 21 7.84 31.01 -10.74
C PRO A 21 7.72 29.49 -10.91
N GLU A 22 8.48 28.95 -11.86
CA GLU A 22 8.42 27.54 -12.26
C GLU A 22 8.67 26.57 -11.09
N ILE A 23 7.81 25.56 -10.95
CA ILE A 23 7.95 24.45 -10.00
C ILE A 23 8.54 23.27 -10.75
N TRP A 24 9.74 22.83 -10.38
CA TRP A 24 10.41 21.76 -11.11
C TRP A 24 11.26 20.86 -10.22
N ARG A 25 11.54 19.65 -10.72
CA ARG A 25 12.44 18.65 -10.11
C ARG A 25 13.36 18.08 -11.17
N ARG A 26 14.60 17.73 -10.81
CA ARG A 26 15.51 16.95 -11.63
C ARG A 26 15.76 15.62 -10.96
N LEU A 27 15.34 14.56 -11.61
CA LEU A 27 15.26 13.22 -11.06
C LEU A 27 16.14 12.26 -11.85
N LEU A 28 16.91 11.44 -11.17
CA LEU A 28 17.52 10.26 -11.74
C LEU A 28 16.61 9.07 -11.43
N VAL A 29 16.14 8.36 -12.45
CA VAL A 29 15.25 7.21 -12.32
C VAL A 29 15.75 6.03 -13.15
N PRO A 30 15.63 4.76 -12.69
CA PRO A 30 16.01 3.60 -13.50
C PRO A 30 15.26 3.55 -14.82
N GLU A 31 15.92 3.13 -15.90
CA GLU A 31 15.26 2.95 -17.22
C GLU A 31 14.10 1.95 -17.16
N THR A 32 14.20 0.98 -16.25
CA THR A 32 13.22 -0.11 -16.07
C THR A 32 12.07 0.24 -15.13
N ILE A 33 11.98 1.49 -14.66
CA ILE A 33 10.86 1.92 -13.81
C ILE A 33 9.55 1.83 -14.58
N THR A 34 8.52 1.23 -13.98
CA THR A 34 7.20 1.17 -14.58
C THR A 34 6.46 2.50 -14.42
N VAL A 35 5.45 2.75 -15.27
CA VAL A 35 4.63 3.97 -15.19
C VAL A 35 3.96 4.13 -13.83
N PRO A 36 3.36 3.10 -13.20
CA PRO A 36 2.84 3.23 -11.85
C PRO A 36 3.91 3.56 -10.79
N GLU A 37 5.12 3.02 -10.92
CA GLU A 37 6.22 3.34 -10.01
C GLU A 37 6.72 4.77 -10.21
N LEU A 38 6.83 5.22 -11.48
CA LEU A 38 7.17 6.61 -11.81
C LEU A 38 6.13 7.59 -11.26
N HIS A 39 4.84 7.27 -11.40
CA HIS A 39 3.76 8.03 -10.78
C HIS A 39 4.00 8.20 -9.26
N ARG A 40 4.33 7.13 -8.53
CA ARG A 40 4.62 7.19 -7.10
C ARG A 40 5.84 8.07 -6.78
N VAL A 41 6.86 8.04 -7.63
CA VAL A 41 8.03 8.93 -7.52
C VAL A 41 7.62 10.38 -7.69
N LEU A 42 6.77 10.71 -8.67
CA LEU A 42 6.27 12.06 -8.89
C LEU A 42 5.39 12.54 -7.73
N GLN A 43 4.53 11.68 -7.20
CA GLN A 43 3.73 11.97 -6.02
C GLN A 43 4.64 12.40 -4.84
N ALA A 44 5.70 11.64 -4.57
CA ALA A 44 6.67 12.00 -3.54
C ALA A 44 7.47 13.27 -3.87
N ALA A 45 7.82 13.48 -5.14
CA ALA A 45 8.65 14.59 -5.60
C ALA A 45 7.94 15.94 -5.51
N PHE A 46 6.64 15.98 -5.80
CA PHE A 46 5.84 17.20 -5.79
C PHE A 46 4.98 17.36 -4.53
N GLY A 47 4.88 16.30 -3.69
CA GLY A 47 4.10 16.34 -2.45
C GLY A 47 2.62 16.03 -2.65
N TRP A 48 2.27 15.33 -3.73
CA TRP A 48 0.92 14.85 -4.01
C TRP A 48 0.51 13.70 -3.09
N GLU A 49 -0.79 13.53 -2.86
CA GLU A 49 -1.35 12.55 -1.93
C GLU A 49 -1.94 11.30 -2.62
N ASN A 50 -1.80 11.20 -3.96
CA ASN A 50 -2.29 10.06 -4.75
C ASN A 50 -3.81 9.83 -4.58
N ARG A 51 -4.60 10.90 -4.65
CA ARG A 51 -6.06 10.87 -4.50
C ARG A 51 -6.82 10.80 -5.81
N HIS A 52 -6.16 11.16 -6.93
CA HIS A 52 -6.78 11.36 -8.23
C HIS A 52 -6.17 10.45 -9.30
N LEU A 53 -6.85 10.36 -10.43
CA LEU A 53 -6.36 9.67 -11.62
C LEU A 53 -5.13 10.39 -12.19
N PHE A 54 -4.35 9.64 -12.95
CA PHE A 54 -3.22 10.20 -13.70
C PHE A 54 -3.15 9.60 -15.10
N GLY A 55 -2.48 10.32 -16.00
CA GLY A 55 -2.23 9.84 -17.35
C GLY A 55 -0.89 10.30 -17.89
N ILE A 56 -0.36 9.56 -18.85
CA ILE A 56 0.79 9.96 -19.65
C ILE A 56 0.34 10.12 -21.09
N ARG A 57 0.70 11.26 -21.70
CA ARG A 57 0.52 11.52 -23.12
C ARG A 57 1.88 11.53 -23.80
N CYS A 58 2.06 10.68 -24.77
CA CYS A 58 3.27 10.58 -25.58
C CYS A 58 2.92 10.21 -27.03
N VAL A 59 3.92 10.05 -27.86
CA VAL A 59 3.77 9.50 -29.20
C VAL A 59 4.50 8.17 -29.31
N ASP A 60 3.96 7.25 -30.10
CA ASP A 60 4.62 5.99 -30.40
C ASP A 60 5.73 6.17 -31.48
N ARG A 61 6.42 5.08 -31.82
CA ARG A 61 7.46 5.05 -32.88
C ARG A 61 6.96 5.44 -34.27
N LEU A 62 5.65 5.43 -34.49
CA LEU A 62 5.01 5.82 -35.75
C LEU A 62 4.50 7.26 -35.69
N GLY A 63 4.74 7.98 -34.60
CA GLY A 63 4.24 9.32 -34.36
C GLY A 63 2.74 9.39 -34.05
N GLN A 64 2.13 8.25 -33.68
CA GLN A 64 0.72 8.24 -33.27
C GLN A 64 0.57 8.61 -31.81
N PRO A 65 -0.46 9.40 -31.45
CA PRO A 65 -0.75 9.71 -30.05
C PRO A 65 -1.01 8.43 -29.24
N ARG A 66 -0.43 8.37 -28.06
CA ARG A 66 -0.60 7.28 -27.08
C ARG A 66 -0.97 7.89 -25.75
N VAL A 67 -2.05 7.40 -25.16
CA VAL A 67 -2.55 7.83 -23.84
C VAL A 67 -2.56 6.63 -22.91
N ILE A 68 -1.87 6.75 -21.80
CA ILE A 68 -1.72 5.70 -20.79
C ILE A 68 -2.31 6.23 -19.50
N ILE A 69 -3.30 5.53 -18.96
CA ILE A 69 -4.07 5.96 -17.79
C ILE A 69 -3.81 5.01 -16.61
N GLY A 70 -3.79 5.54 -15.42
CA GLY A 70 -3.79 4.78 -14.18
C GLY A 70 -4.76 5.35 -13.15
N PRO A 71 -5.36 4.46 -12.35
CA PRO A 71 -5.22 2.99 -12.37
C PRO A 71 -5.88 2.31 -13.58
N ASP A 72 -5.61 1.02 -13.77
CA ASP A 72 -5.97 0.28 -14.99
C ASP A 72 -7.48 0.17 -15.24
N ASP A 73 -8.31 0.11 -14.20
CA ASP A 73 -9.77 0.12 -14.29
C ASP A 73 -10.29 1.42 -14.92
N ALA A 74 -9.71 2.56 -14.57
CA ALA A 74 -10.03 3.84 -15.20
C ALA A 74 -9.62 3.86 -16.67
N ALA A 75 -8.48 3.28 -17.02
CA ALA A 75 -8.04 3.15 -18.41
C ALA A 75 -9.03 2.32 -19.24
N GLU A 76 -9.52 1.19 -18.69
CA GLU A 76 -10.52 0.35 -19.35
C GLU A 76 -11.86 1.08 -19.58
N GLU A 77 -12.33 1.87 -18.58
CA GLU A 77 -13.53 2.68 -18.72
C GLU A 77 -13.40 3.78 -19.79
N MET A 78 -12.22 4.39 -19.89
CA MET A 78 -11.95 5.47 -20.86
C MET A 78 -11.60 4.93 -22.25
N GLY A 79 -11.29 3.64 -22.36
CA GLY A 79 -10.85 3.01 -23.61
C GLY A 79 -9.42 3.34 -23.97
N ASP A 80 -8.61 3.70 -22.99
CA ASP A 80 -7.18 4.03 -23.11
C ASP A 80 -6.28 2.87 -22.67
N GLU A 81 -4.96 3.04 -22.78
CA GLU A 81 -4.00 2.02 -22.42
C GLU A 81 -3.78 1.98 -20.90
N PRO A 82 -3.85 0.78 -20.24
CA PRO A 82 -3.57 0.68 -18.83
C PRO A 82 -2.08 0.92 -18.51
N ALA A 83 -1.83 1.62 -17.40
CA ALA A 83 -0.48 1.97 -16.97
C ALA A 83 0.35 0.76 -16.50
N SER A 84 -0.31 -0.32 -16.03
CA SER A 84 0.38 -1.51 -15.55
C SER A 84 1.14 -2.20 -16.67
N GLY A 85 2.40 -2.51 -16.41
CA GLY A 85 3.27 -3.19 -17.40
C GLY A 85 3.98 -2.26 -18.38
N VAL A 86 3.62 -0.98 -18.47
CA VAL A 86 4.35 -0.01 -19.29
C VAL A 86 5.59 0.46 -18.55
N VAL A 87 6.73 0.42 -19.24
CA VAL A 87 8.05 0.77 -18.68
C VAL A 87 8.55 2.06 -19.31
N LEU A 88 9.24 2.89 -18.52
CA LEU A 88 9.68 4.22 -18.95
C LEU A 88 10.54 4.18 -20.24
N PHE A 89 11.48 3.25 -20.37
CA PHE A 89 12.31 3.16 -21.56
C PHE A 89 11.49 2.93 -22.84
N GLU A 90 10.35 2.24 -22.78
CA GLU A 90 9.46 2.00 -23.92
C GLU A 90 8.81 3.29 -24.41
N LEU A 91 8.53 4.22 -23.49
CA LEU A 91 7.99 5.54 -23.81
C LEU A 91 9.04 6.43 -24.50
N LEU A 92 10.30 6.30 -24.06
CA LEU A 92 11.40 7.14 -24.54
C LEU A 92 12.03 6.59 -25.83
N ASP A 93 12.17 5.27 -25.96
CA ASP A 93 12.71 4.61 -27.16
C ASP A 93 11.78 4.75 -28.39
N ALA A 94 10.50 5.05 -28.12
CA ALA A 94 9.53 5.37 -29.18
C ALA A 94 9.79 6.70 -29.89
N GLN A 95 10.61 7.60 -29.33
CA GLN A 95 10.86 8.94 -29.86
C GLN A 95 12.27 9.04 -30.44
N GLU A 96 12.38 9.07 -31.74
CA GLU A 96 13.69 9.15 -32.47
C GLU A 96 14.32 10.55 -32.46
N THR A 97 13.60 11.59 -32.04
CA THR A 97 14.06 12.98 -32.10
C THR A 97 14.21 13.60 -30.70
N ALA A 98 15.40 14.08 -30.39
CA ALA A 98 15.66 14.86 -29.19
C ALA A 98 15.23 16.33 -29.36
N PRO A 99 14.76 17.04 -28.30
CA PRO A 99 14.52 16.51 -26.97
C PRO A 99 13.26 15.65 -26.90
N VAL A 100 13.35 14.52 -26.16
CA VAL A 100 12.18 13.70 -25.88
C VAL A 100 11.36 14.41 -24.83
N VAL A 101 10.13 14.74 -25.17
CA VAL A 101 9.19 15.41 -24.27
C VAL A 101 7.92 14.59 -24.20
N PHE A 102 7.47 14.27 -23.00
CA PHE A 102 6.16 13.69 -22.78
C PHE A 102 5.48 14.39 -21.60
N GLU A 103 4.18 14.24 -21.54
CA GLU A 103 3.33 14.89 -20.53
C GLU A 103 2.80 13.85 -19.55
N TYR A 104 2.86 14.20 -18.27
CA TYR A 104 2.16 13.48 -17.23
C TYR A 104 1.11 14.43 -16.62
N GLU A 105 -0.14 14.04 -16.64
CA GLU A 105 -1.24 14.78 -16.04
C GLU A 105 -1.70 14.07 -14.77
N TYR A 106 -1.79 14.81 -13.69
CA TYR A 106 -2.34 14.36 -12.41
C TYR A 106 -3.57 15.19 -12.09
N ASP A 107 -4.63 14.52 -11.62
CA ASP A 107 -5.93 15.11 -11.36
C ASP A 107 -6.54 15.79 -12.60
N PHE A 108 -7.35 15.04 -13.33
CA PHE A 108 -7.99 15.53 -14.56
C PHE A 108 -8.99 16.68 -14.32
N GLY A 109 -9.41 16.91 -13.06
CA GLY A 109 -10.24 18.05 -12.66
C GLY A 109 -9.43 19.34 -12.55
N ASP A 110 -8.29 19.29 -11.87
CA ASP A 110 -7.37 20.41 -11.68
C ASP A 110 -6.33 20.52 -12.80
N ALA A 111 -6.16 19.48 -13.62
CA ALA A 111 -5.29 19.41 -14.82
C ALA A 111 -3.82 19.73 -14.53
N TRP A 112 -3.23 19.13 -13.48
CA TRP A 112 -1.84 19.33 -13.16
C TRP A 112 -0.92 18.65 -14.19
N THR A 113 -0.56 19.38 -15.25
CA THR A 113 0.31 18.90 -16.33
C THR A 113 1.78 19.07 -15.96
N HIS A 114 2.51 17.96 -16.00
CA HIS A 114 3.96 17.93 -15.76
C HIS A 114 4.66 17.63 -17.09
N ILE A 115 5.59 18.48 -17.46
CA ILE A 115 6.39 18.34 -18.68
C ILE A 115 7.70 17.64 -18.34
N PHE A 116 7.97 16.57 -19.05
CA PHE A 116 9.20 15.79 -18.91
C PHE A 116 10.18 16.16 -20.03
N GLU A 117 11.40 16.51 -19.63
CA GLU A 117 12.54 16.70 -20.52
C GLU A 117 13.61 15.66 -20.17
N VAL A 118 13.99 14.83 -21.13
CA VAL A 118 15.09 13.87 -20.95
C VAL A 118 16.42 14.60 -21.17
N MET A 119 17.18 14.78 -20.08
CA MET A 119 18.46 15.48 -20.09
C MET A 119 19.60 14.59 -20.61
N GLY A 120 19.45 13.26 -20.49
CA GLY A 120 20.41 12.29 -20.97
C GLY A 120 20.42 10.99 -20.15
N PRO A 121 21.30 10.06 -20.56
CA PRO A 121 21.52 8.83 -19.79
C PRO A 121 22.28 9.12 -18.48
N ALA A 122 22.01 8.32 -17.47
CA ALA A 122 22.65 8.36 -16.17
C ALA A 122 22.91 6.95 -15.63
N GLU A 123 23.55 6.86 -14.48
CA GLU A 123 23.69 5.62 -13.71
C GLU A 123 23.25 5.85 -12.27
N LEU A 124 22.59 4.85 -11.69
CA LEU A 124 22.13 4.85 -10.31
C LEU A 124 22.55 3.55 -9.60
N PRO A 125 22.76 3.57 -8.29
CA PRO A 125 22.76 2.34 -7.52
C PRO A 125 21.48 1.55 -7.75
N ALA A 126 21.59 0.24 -7.90
CA ALA A 126 20.41 -0.61 -8.06
C ALA A 126 19.41 -0.37 -6.92
N GLY A 127 18.12 -0.24 -7.25
CA GLY A 127 17.08 0.04 -6.28
C GLY A 127 17.14 1.45 -5.69
N ALA A 128 17.58 2.45 -6.44
CA ALA A 128 17.60 3.85 -6.03
C ALA A 128 16.81 4.73 -7.01
N VAL A 129 16.31 5.84 -6.49
CA VAL A 129 15.83 7.03 -7.22
C VAL A 129 16.44 8.24 -6.54
N ARG A 130 16.85 9.27 -7.26
CA ARG A 130 17.49 10.46 -6.69
C ARG A 130 16.93 11.74 -7.28
N CYS A 131 16.65 12.70 -6.43
CA CYS A 131 16.49 14.09 -6.81
C CYS A 131 17.86 14.78 -6.72
N ILE A 132 18.28 15.42 -7.81
CA ILE A 132 19.57 16.14 -7.90
C ILE A 132 19.39 17.65 -8.01
N GLY A 133 18.16 18.15 -8.08
CA GLY A 133 17.83 19.57 -8.11
C GLY A 133 16.34 19.81 -8.18
N GLY A 134 15.95 21.06 -7.93
CA GLY A 134 14.56 21.48 -8.00
C GLY A 134 14.38 22.89 -7.46
N ALA A 135 13.18 23.41 -7.60
CA ALA A 135 12.80 24.71 -7.02
C ALA A 135 11.32 24.71 -6.67
N LYS A 136 10.98 25.47 -5.65
CA LYS A 136 9.64 25.74 -5.15
C LYS A 136 8.96 24.53 -4.50
N ARG A 137 8.06 24.81 -3.60
CA ARG A 137 7.13 23.83 -3.03
C ARG A 137 6.23 23.28 -4.14
N GLY A 138 5.88 22.00 -4.07
CA GLY A 138 4.79 21.47 -4.90
C GLY A 138 3.44 22.06 -4.50
N PRO A 139 2.46 22.09 -5.39
CA PRO A 139 1.14 22.64 -5.09
C PRO A 139 0.43 21.87 -3.96
N VAL A 140 -0.59 22.48 -3.39
CA VAL A 140 -1.46 21.84 -2.42
C VAL A 140 -2.53 21.04 -3.17
N GLU A 141 -2.80 19.82 -2.72
CA GLU A 141 -3.86 18.96 -3.26
C GLU A 141 -5.20 19.73 -3.31
N ASP A 142 -6.01 19.51 -4.35
CA ASP A 142 -7.33 20.12 -4.54
C ASP A 142 -7.32 21.68 -4.52
N SER A 143 -6.21 22.31 -4.88
CA SER A 143 -6.09 23.79 -4.85
C SER A 143 -6.70 24.52 -6.06
N GLY A 144 -7.28 23.78 -7.02
CA GLY A 144 -7.96 24.34 -8.19
C GLY A 144 -7.03 24.66 -9.36
N GLY A 145 -6.07 23.77 -9.61
CA GLY A 145 -5.09 23.90 -10.70
C GLY A 145 -4.10 25.03 -10.48
N THR A 146 -3.34 25.36 -11.52
CA THR A 146 -2.30 26.42 -11.46
C THR A 146 -2.86 27.79 -11.07
N TYR A 147 -4.07 28.11 -11.53
CA TYR A 147 -4.73 29.37 -11.18
C TYR A 147 -5.14 29.42 -9.70
N GLY A 148 -5.77 28.33 -9.20
CA GLY A 148 -6.19 28.25 -7.79
C GLY A 148 -5.00 28.29 -6.83
N TYR A 149 -3.92 27.59 -7.19
CA TYR A 149 -2.69 27.62 -6.41
C TYR A 149 -2.00 29.00 -6.40
N ALA A 150 -1.93 29.69 -7.54
CA ALA A 150 -1.41 31.05 -7.60
C ALA A 150 -2.21 32.01 -6.69
N ARG A 151 -3.54 31.93 -6.76
CA ARG A 151 -4.47 32.68 -5.90
C ARG A 151 -4.27 32.35 -4.40
N LEU A 152 -4.02 31.09 -4.08
CA LEU A 152 -3.70 30.67 -2.69
C LEU A 152 -2.41 31.34 -2.22
N ILE A 153 -1.35 31.33 -3.03
CA ILE A 153 -0.06 31.99 -2.70
C ILE A 153 -0.28 33.49 -2.44
N GLU A 154 -0.98 34.18 -3.33
CA GLU A 154 -1.25 35.64 -3.20
C GLU A 154 -2.04 35.94 -1.94
N ALA A 155 -3.12 35.20 -1.68
CA ALA A 155 -3.97 35.45 -0.53
C ALA A 155 -3.29 35.13 0.80
N LEU A 156 -2.46 34.09 0.88
CA LEU A 156 -1.74 33.77 2.11
C LEU A 156 -0.57 34.71 2.38
N ALA A 157 -0.01 35.36 1.35
CA ALA A 157 1.08 36.31 1.48
C ALA A 157 0.62 37.68 2.04
N ASP A 158 -0.66 38.05 1.85
CA ASP A 158 -1.20 39.37 2.26
C ASP A 158 -2.39 39.21 3.24
N PRO A 159 -2.20 39.45 4.54
CA PRO A 159 -3.30 39.40 5.51
C PRO A 159 -4.46 40.40 5.23
N SER A 160 -4.26 41.38 4.36
CA SER A 160 -5.31 42.33 3.95
C SER A 160 -6.09 41.88 2.70
N HIS A 161 -5.68 40.77 2.08
CA HIS A 161 -6.36 40.22 0.92
C HIS A 161 -7.78 39.77 1.28
N GLU A 162 -8.75 40.08 0.42
CA GLU A 162 -10.18 39.80 0.68
C GLU A 162 -10.49 38.34 0.97
N GLU A 163 -9.72 37.42 0.39
CA GLU A 163 -9.87 35.95 0.55
C GLU A 163 -8.92 35.36 1.59
N HIS A 164 -8.04 36.14 2.23
CA HIS A 164 -7.03 35.64 3.17
C HIS A 164 -7.61 34.71 4.24
N THR A 165 -8.68 35.15 4.90
CA THR A 165 -9.30 34.36 5.98
C THR A 165 -9.87 33.04 5.44
N GLY A 166 -10.62 33.09 4.34
CA GLY A 166 -11.25 31.89 3.76
C GLY A 166 -10.23 30.86 3.27
N LEU A 167 -9.18 31.32 2.57
CA LEU A 167 -8.11 30.46 2.06
C LEU A 167 -7.18 29.96 3.17
N SER A 168 -6.98 30.73 4.24
CA SER A 168 -6.26 30.26 5.44
C SER A 168 -7.00 29.11 6.15
N ASP A 169 -8.32 29.25 6.31
CA ASP A 169 -9.16 28.20 6.91
C ASP A 169 -9.19 26.95 6.01
N TRP A 170 -9.30 27.15 4.69
CA TRP A 170 -9.23 26.05 3.73
C TRP A 170 -7.87 25.35 3.76
N TYR A 171 -6.75 26.08 3.75
CA TYR A 171 -5.41 25.52 3.82
C TYR A 171 -5.23 24.66 5.08
N LYS A 172 -5.66 25.19 6.23
CA LYS A 172 -5.63 24.44 7.50
C LYS A 172 -6.49 23.19 7.45
N PHE A 173 -7.67 23.27 6.84
CA PHE A 173 -8.52 22.10 6.65
C PHE A 173 -7.88 21.05 5.73
N ALA A 174 -7.31 21.48 4.60
CA ALA A 174 -6.72 20.60 3.58
C ALA A 174 -5.42 19.94 4.05
N THR A 175 -4.55 20.67 4.75
CA THR A 175 -3.20 20.21 5.11
C THR A 175 -3.03 19.88 6.59
N GLY A 176 -3.90 20.35 7.47
CA GLY A 176 -3.73 20.32 8.93
C GLY A 176 -2.71 21.33 9.47
N GLU A 177 -2.08 22.14 8.61
CA GLU A 177 -1.06 23.15 8.95
C GLU A 177 -1.68 24.55 9.07
N ASP A 178 -1.07 25.41 9.88
CA ASP A 178 -1.48 26.82 9.95
C ASP A 178 -0.95 27.60 8.73
N ALA A 179 -1.78 28.46 8.14
CA ALA A 179 -1.44 29.26 6.96
C ALA A 179 -0.15 30.08 7.12
N GLY A 180 0.17 30.52 8.34
CA GLY A 180 1.43 31.23 8.65
C GLY A 180 2.69 30.37 8.47
N THR A 181 2.57 29.05 8.27
CA THR A 181 3.71 28.16 7.99
C THR A 181 3.85 27.85 6.49
N PHE A 182 2.98 28.41 5.65
CA PHE A 182 3.03 28.19 4.22
C PHE A 182 4.21 28.93 3.58
N GLU A 183 5.13 28.15 3.02
CA GLU A 183 6.33 28.67 2.35
C GLU A 183 6.34 28.18 0.88
N PRO A 184 5.86 28.99 -0.09
CA PRO A 184 5.79 28.59 -1.50
C PRO A 184 7.16 28.38 -2.14
N ASP A 185 8.20 29.02 -1.59
CA ASP A 185 9.57 28.92 -2.06
C ASP A 185 10.36 27.76 -1.47
N ALA A 186 9.78 27.02 -0.52
CA ALA A 186 10.47 25.94 0.17
C ALA A 186 10.75 24.77 -0.78
N PHE A 187 12.02 24.39 -0.84
CA PHE A 187 12.46 23.15 -1.47
C PHE A 187 13.73 22.64 -0.80
N ASP A 188 13.69 21.43 -0.31
CA ASP A 188 14.82 20.75 0.33
C ASP A 188 15.08 19.42 -0.38
N VAL A 189 16.19 19.36 -1.13
CA VAL A 189 16.60 18.18 -1.88
C VAL A 189 16.98 17.02 -0.96
N ALA A 190 17.51 17.28 0.24
CA ALA A 190 17.86 16.24 1.18
C ALA A 190 16.62 15.60 1.82
N ALA A 191 15.66 16.44 2.22
CA ALA A 191 14.37 15.97 2.72
C ALA A 191 13.60 15.16 1.67
N LEU A 192 13.62 15.61 0.40
CA LEU A 192 13.02 14.86 -0.70
C LEU A 192 13.73 13.52 -0.91
N ASN A 193 15.05 13.48 -0.93
CA ASN A 193 15.77 12.21 -1.08
C ASN A 193 15.49 11.23 0.06
N ASN A 194 15.32 11.70 1.29
CA ASN A 194 14.89 10.84 2.39
C ASN A 194 13.50 10.22 2.13
N ARG A 195 12.55 11.00 1.60
CA ARG A 195 11.22 10.47 1.20
C ARG A 195 11.32 9.47 0.05
N LEU A 196 12.16 9.75 -0.94
CA LEU A 196 12.41 8.82 -2.06
C LEU A 196 13.06 7.52 -1.59
N ASP A 197 13.99 7.57 -0.63
CA ASP A 197 14.60 6.37 -0.05
C ASP A 197 13.57 5.50 0.68
N GLU A 198 12.64 6.10 1.42
CA GLU A 198 11.54 5.35 2.05
C GLU A 198 10.56 4.80 1.02
N LEU A 199 10.24 5.57 -0.02
CA LEU A 199 9.40 5.10 -1.12
C LEU A 199 10.03 3.91 -1.84
N VAL A 200 11.31 3.98 -2.18
CA VAL A 200 12.05 2.92 -2.88
C VAL A 200 12.06 1.61 -2.09
N LYS A 201 12.20 1.67 -0.77
CA LYS A 201 12.08 0.48 0.10
C LYS A 201 10.69 -0.17 0.04
N ARG A 202 9.68 0.60 -0.36
CA ARG A 202 8.30 0.10 -0.58
C ARG A 202 8.10 -0.44 -1.98
N LEU A 203 8.57 0.28 -2.99
CA LEU A 203 8.45 -0.11 -4.41
C LEU A 203 9.25 -1.38 -4.70
N TRP A 204 10.49 -1.43 -4.22
CA TRP A 204 11.44 -2.53 -4.48
C TRP A 204 11.98 -3.11 -3.16
N PRO A 205 11.13 -3.77 -2.36
CA PRO A 205 11.57 -4.38 -1.11
C PRO A 205 12.55 -5.52 -1.40
N GLU A 206 13.60 -5.61 -0.58
CA GLU A 206 14.47 -6.78 -0.62
C GLU A 206 13.65 -8.06 -0.41
N PRO A 207 13.96 -9.15 -1.12
CA PRO A 207 13.31 -10.44 -0.89
C PRO A 207 13.40 -10.86 0.58
N PRO A 208 12.36 -11.49 1.14
CA PRO A 208 12.45 -12.00 2.49
C PRO A 208 13.46 -13.16 2.57
N THR A 209 14.27 -13.18 3.61
CA THR A 209 15.13 -14.32 3.92
C THR A 209 14.32 -15.53 4.41
N ASP A 210 14.89 -16.74 4.34
CA ASP A 210 14.22 -17.96 4.84
C ASP A 210 13.89 -17.84 6.34
N ALA A 211 14.73 -17.16 7.12
CA ALA A 211 14.49 -16.90 8.54
C ALA A 211 13.28 -15.97 8.75
N GLU A 212 13.16 -14.91 7.97
CA GLU A 212 12.01 -13.98 8.00
C GLU A 212 10.72 -14.69 7.56
N ILE A 213 10.79 -15.47 6.49
CA ILE A 213 9.67 -16.29 6.02
C ILE A 213 9.21 -17.23 7.15
N GLY A 214 10.13 -18.03 7.69
CA GLY A 214 9.84 -18.98 8.75
C GLY A 214 9.23 -18.33 9.99
N ALA A 215 9.72 -17.14 10.36
CA ALA A 215 9.20 -16.38 11.51
C ALA A 215 7.74 -15.94 11.28
N VAL A 216 7.44 -15.35 10.12
CA VAL A 216 6.09 -14.82 9.80
C VAL A 216 5.06 -15.94 9.70
N ILE A 217 5.37 -17.04 9.00
CA ILE A 217 4.41 -18.14 8.78
C ILE A 217 4.34 -19.10 9.97
N ARG A 218 5.17 -18.93 11.00
CA ARG A 218 5.33 -19.88 12.11
C ARG A 218 4.04 -20.38 12.73
N PRO A 219 3.03 -19.56 13.04
CA PRO A 219 1.80 -20.07 13.65
C PRO A 219 1.02 -20.97 12.71
N VAL A 220 0.94 -20.60 11.43
CA VAL A 220 0.26 -21.37 10.39
C VAL A 220 0.98 -22.70 10.16
N HIS A 221 2.29 -22.64 9.95
CA HIS A 221 3.13 -23.83 9.73
C HIS A 221 3.08 -24.80 10.92
N TRP A 222 3.12 -24.27 12.15
CA TRP A 222 2.99 -25.09 13.36
C TRP A 222 1.70 -25.93 13.36
N LEU A 223 0.56 -25.34 13.04
CA LEU A 223 -0.71 -26.07 13.06
C LEU A 223 -0.84 -27.04 11.87
N LEU A 224 -0.27 -26.72 10.71
CA LEU A 224 -0.19 -27.65 9.57
C LEU A 224 0.68 -28.87 9.88
N ASP A 225 1.87 -28.64 10.44
CA ASP A 225 2.77 -29.71 10.84
C ASP A 225 2.14 -30.58 11.95
N ARG A 226 1.52 -29.95 12.95
CA ARG A 226 0.86 -30.66 14.05
C ARG A 226 -0.34 -31.48 13.59
N ALA A 227 -1.07 -31.02 12.54
CA ALA A 227 -2.14 -31.82 11.93
C ALA A 227 -1.58 -33.03 11.19
N GLY A 228 -0.41 -32.94 10.58
CA GLY A 228 0.29 -34.04 9.97
C GLY A 228 -0.55 -34.87 8.97
N ALA A 229 -0.11 -36.08 8.69
CA ALA A 229 -0.83 -36.98 7.80
C ALA A 229 -2.10 -37.57 8.44
N ASP A 230 -2.10 -37.82 9.76
CA ASP A 230 -3.15 -38.51 10.49
C ASP A 230 -4.28 -37.61 10.96
N GLY A 231 -4.06 -36.30 10.99
CA GLY A 231 -4.98 -35.27 11.50
C GLY A 231 -5.06 -35.24 13.03
N LEU A 232 -5.63 -34.18 13.56
CA LEU A 232 -5.85 -33.95 14.99
C LEU A 232 -7.25 -34.40 15.38
N GLN A 233 -7.37 -35.22 16.39
CA GLN A 233 -8.67 -35.59 16.98
C GLN A 233 -9.32 -34.38 17.62
N LEU A 234 -10.58 -34.15 17.28
CA LEU A 234 -11.41 -33.11 17.87
C LEU A 234 -12.21 -33.64 19.08
N THR A 235 -12.69 -32.72 19.91
CA THR A 235 -13.71 -33.02 20.94
C THR A 235 -15.06 -33.28 20.29
N GLN A 236 -16.06 -33.73 21.08
CA GLN A 236 -17.42 -33.95 20.57
C GLN A 236 -18.01 -32.64 19.97
N ASP A 237 -17.68 -31.48 20.57
CA ASP A 237 -18.12 -30.17 20.09
C ASP A 237 -17.31 -29.64 18.91
N GLY A 238 -16.34 -30.43 18.41
CA GLY A 238 -15.53 -30.08 17.24
C GLY A 238 -14.42 -29.07 17.49
N TYR A 239 -13.91 -28.96 18.73
CA TYR A 239 -12.75 -28.16 19.13
C TYR A 239 -11.47 -29.01 19.18
N LEU A 240 -10.32 -28.36 19.14
CA LEU A 240 -9.04 -28.98 19.44
C LEU A 240 -8.98 -29.50 20.87
N LYS A 241 -8.32 -30.63 21.09
CA LYS A 241 -8.15 -31.18 22.44
C LYS A 241 -7.28 -30.27 23.31
N PRO A 242 -7.50 -30.25 24.64
CA PRO A 242 -6.76 -29.43 25.59
C PRO A 242 -5.25 -29.49 25.47
N ALA A 243 -4.68 -30.66 25.23
CA ALA A 243 -3.24 -30.85 25.06
C ALA A 243 -2.70 -30.03 23.87
N VAL A 244 -3.38 -30.06 22.73
CA VAL A 244 -2.99 -29.33 21.52
C VAL A 244 -3.07 -27.81 21.73
N VAL A 245 -4.09 -27.35 22.46
CA VAL A 245 -4.26 -25.94 22.81
C VAL A 245 -3.11 -25.45 23.69
N SER A 246 -2.75 -26.20 24.73
CA SER A 246 -1.66 -25.88 25.62
C SER A 246 -0.29 -25.92 24.92
N GLU A 247 -0.08 -26.89 24.02
CA GLU A 247 1.11 -26.97 23.16
C GLU A 247 1.21 -25.72 22.26
N ALA A 248 0.11 -25.32 21.59
CA ALA A 248 0.09 -24.13 20.74
C ALA A 248 0.51 -22.86 21.49
N VAL A 249 -0.08 -22.63 22.67
CA VAL A 249 0.24 -21.45 23.50
C VAL A 249 1.70 -21.44 23.94
N ARG A 250 2.25 -22.60 24.32
CA ARG A 250 3.65 -22.74 24.72
C ARG A 250 4.60 -22.55 23.55
N ASP A 251 4.40 -23.29 22.46
CA ASP A 251 5.33 -23.38 21.33
C ASP A 251 5.33 -22.11 20.49
N LEU A 252 4.19 -21.42 20.40
CA LEU A 252 4.09 -20.12 19.71
C LEU A 252 4.42 -18.93 20.59
N GLY A 253 4.70 -19.18 21.89
CA GLY A 253 5.06 -18.14 22.84
C GLY A 253 3.89 -17.21 23.18
N TRP A 254 2.65 -17.67 23.11
CA TRP A 254 1.45 -16.86 23.34
C TRP A 254 1.01 -16.77 24.81
N ALA A 255 1.77 -17.33 25.74
CA ALA A 255 1.47 -17.29 27.17
C ALA A 255 1.29 -15.87 27.73
N TYR A 256 2.02 -14.88 27.17
CA TYR A 256 1.86 -13.48 27.56
C TYR A 256 0.58 -12.84 27.01
N ARG A 257 0.04 -13.36 25.89
CA ARG A 257 -1.21 -12.88 25.28
C ARG A 257 -2.45 -13.46 25.95
N TRP A 258 -2.28 -14.54 26.72
CA TRP A 258 -3.38 -15.27 27.29
C TRP A 258 -3.08 -15.66 28.76
N PRO A 259 -3.53 -14.86 29.74
CA PRO A 259 -3.27 -15.12 31.16
C PRO A 259 -4.06 -16.29 31.75
N GLY A 260 -4.97 -16.91 30.98
CA GLY A 260 -5.80 -18.04 31.42
C GLY A 260 -5.10 -19.40 31.35
N ALA A 261 -5.78 -20.44 31.79
CA ALA A 261 -5.25 -21.83 31.82
C ALA A 261 -4.93 -22.44 30.44
N ALA A 262 -5.30 -21.77 29.34
CA ALA A 262 -5.04 -22.15 27.95
C ALA A 262 -5.32 -23.66 27.66
N ASN A 263 -6.40 -24.19 28.22
CA ASN A 263 -6.74 -25.61 28.15
C ASN A 263 -8.05 -25.89 27.37
N ARG A 264 -8.77 -24.84 26.95
CA ARG A 264 -9.97 -24.98 26.11
C ARG A 264 -9.88 -24.07 24.92
N GLU A 265 -10.00 -24.61 23.71
CA GLU A 265 -9.91 -23.81 22.50
C GLU A 265 -10.96 -22.68 22.46
N SER A 266 -12.20 -22.97 22.85
CA SER A 266 -13.29 -21.95 22.92
C SER A 266 -13.01 -20.79 23.85
N GLN A 267 -12.06 -20.94 24.77
CA GLN A 267 -11.62 -19.93 25.72
C GLN A 267 -10.21 -19.40 25.42
N THR A 268 -9.53 -19.93 24.40
CA THR A 268 -8.17 -19.54 23.99
C THR A 268 -8.22 -18.94 22.60
N LEU A 269 -8.68 -17.69 22.54
CA LEU A 269 -9.04 -16.99 21.32
C LEU A 269 -7.97 -17.05 20.21
N PRO A 270 -6.65 -16.86 20.47
CA PRO A 270 -5.63 -16.94 19.43
C PRO A 270 -5.58 -18.31 18.73
N VAL A 271 -5.77 -19.41 19.47
CA VAL A 271 -5.76 -20.78 18.92
C VAL A 271 -7.04 -21.05 18.13
N LEU A 272 -8.19 -20.61 18.64
CA LEU A 272 -9.47 -20.71 17.97
C LEU A 272 -9.43 -19.98 16.61
N MET A 273 -8.98 -18.74 16.62
CA MET A 273 -8.88 -17.88 15.42
C MET A 273 -7.92 -18.50 14.39
N LEU A 274 -6.73 -18.93 14.82
CA LEU A 274 -5.78 -19.59 13.92
C LEU A 274 -6.43 -20.81 13.23
N ARG A 275 -7.07 -21.69 13.98
CA ARG A 275 -7.74 -22.87 13.39
C ARG A 275 -8.85 -22.49 12.42
N GLN A 276 -9.71 -21.53 12.79
CA GLN A 276 -10.80 -21.06 11.93
C GLN A 276 -10.25 -20.43 10.65
N GLN A 277 -9.21 -19.61 10.78
CA GLN A 277 -8.57 -18.95 9.64
C GLN A 277 -7.93 -19.96 8.67
N LEU A 278 -7.24 -21.00 9.19
CA LEU A 278 -6.68 -22.04 8.32
C LEU A 278 -7.78 -22.86 7.60
N GLN A 279 -8.97 -22.97 8.18
CA GLN A 279 -10.11 -23.56 7.50
C GLN A 279 -10.68 -22.60 6.43
N ALA A 280 -10.81 -21.31 6.72
CA ALA A 280 -11.21 -20.29 5.76
C ALA A 280 -10.23 -20.21 4.58
N TRP A 281 -8.93 -20.25 4.85
CA TRP A 281 -7.87 -20.33 3.84
C TRP A 281 -7.77 -21.71 3.14
N LYS A 282 -8.71 -22.63 3.41
CA LYS A 282 -8.75 -23.97 2.79
C LYS A 282 -7.48 -24.81 3.00
N LEU A 283 -6.69 -24.53 4.03
CA LEU A 283 -5.51 -25.31 4.41
C LEU A 283 -5.88 -26.52 5.27
N LEU A 284 -6.87 -26.35 6.15
CA LEU A 284 -7.42 -27.42 7.01
C LEU A 284 -8.91 -27.64 6.75
N ARG A 285 -9.39 -28.83 7.05
CA ARG A 285 -10.81 -29.16 7.01
C ARG A 285 -11.20 -30.16 8.10
N LYS A 286 -12.44 -30.12 8.57
CA LYS A 286 -13.00 -31.14 9.45
C LYS A 286 -13.40 -32.39 8.64
N SER A 287 -13.03 -33.55 9.11
CA SER A 287 -13.39 -34.82 8.49
C SER A 287 -13.42 -35.95 9.54
N LYS A 288 -14.54 -36.62 9.68
CA LYS A 288 -14.73 -37.82 10.57
C LYS A 288 -14.22 -37.57 12.00
N GLY A 289 -14.58 -36.44 12.61
CA GLY A 289 -14.18 -36.06 13.97
C GLY A 289 -12.71 -35.63 14.11
N LYS A 290 -12.01 -35.40 13.01
CA LYS A 290 -10.64 -34.92 12.96
C LYS A 290 -10.52 -33.60 12.22
N LEU A 291 -9.51 -32.80 12.57
CA LEU A 291 -9.00 -31.72 11.78
C LEU A 291 -7.85 -32.25 10.90
N VAL A 292 -8.03 -32.24 9.59
CA VAL A 292 -7.07 -32.85 8.64
C VAL A 292 -6.59 -31.83 7.61
N LEU A 293 -5.40 -32.05 7.04
CA LEU A 293 -4.91 -31.24 5.92
C LEU A 293 -5.85 -31.37 4.71
N SER A 294 -6.16 -30.25 4.08
CA SER A 294 -6.80 -30.21 2.76
C SER A 294 -5.79 -30.61 1.66
N PRO A 295 -6.20 -30.72 0.38
CA PRO A 295 -5.25 -30.82 -0.72
C PRO A 295 -4.24 -29.66 -0.77
N ALA A 296 -4.68 -28.41 -0.56
CA ALA A 296 -3.82 -27.25 -0.47
C ALA A 296 -2.89 -27.33 0.75
N GLY A 297 -3.44 -27.68 1.93
CA GLY A 297 -2.63 -27.83 3.15
C GLY A 297 -1.53 -28.87 3.02
N ARG A 298 -1.75 -29.95 2.29
CA ARG A 298 -0.70 -30.95 2.01
C ARG A 298 0.44 -30.40 1.16
N LYS A 299 0.10 -29.56 0.16
CA LYS A 299 1.12 -28.90 -0.70
C LYS A 299 1.94 -27.85 0.06
N MET A 300 1.31 -27.19 1.05
CA MET A 300 1.91 -26.08 1.81
C MET A 300 2.54 -26.56 3.13
N ARG A 301 2.50 -27.87 3.43
CA ARG A 301 2.92 -28.43 4.71
C ARG A 301 4.40 -28.16 5.03
N ASP A 302 5.26 -28.21 4.03
CA ASP A 302 6.70 -28.04 4.23
C ASP A 302 7.08 -26.58 4.51
N GLY A 303 6.12 -25.65 4.46
CA GLY A 303 6.32 -24.24 4.77
C GLY A 303 7.11 -23.49 3.71
N GLY A 304 7.99 -22.59 4.14
CA GLY A 304 8.87 -21.82 3.28
C GLY A 304 8.16 -20.85 2.33
N ARG A 305 8.82 -20.49 1.24
CA ARG A 305 8.31 -19.54 0.25
C ARG A 305 6.94 -19.94 -0.36
N PRO A 306 6.66 -21.21 -0.69
CA PRO A 306 5.35 -21.58 -1.20
C PRO A 306 4.19 -21.28 -0.24
N LEU A 307 4.38 -21.52 1.06
CA LEU A 307 3.36 -21.17 2.07
C LEU A 307 3.23 -19.65 2.23
N TRP A 308 4.34 -18.92 2.23
CA TRP A 308 4.34 -17.45 2.25
C TRP A 308 3.52 -16.87 1.09
N ASP A 309 3.80 -17.30 -0.15
CA ASP A 309 3.11 -16.82 -1.35
C ASP A 309 1.61 -17.16 -1.32
N TYR A 310 1.27 -18.35 -0.86
CA TYR A 310 -0.11 -18.76 -0.68
C TYR A 310 -0.83 -17.84 0.32
N LEU A 311 -0.23 -17.58 1.48
CA LEU A 311 -0.82 -16.74 2.52
C LEU A 311 -0.93 -15.27 2.08
N ALA A 312 0.08 -14.74 1.39
CA ALA A 312 0.02 -13.40 0.83
C ALA A 312 -1.14 -13.26 -0.17
N GLY A 313 -1.35 -14.27 -1.03
CA GLY A 313 -2.49 -14.32 -1.93
C GLY A 313 -3.83 -14.40 -1.19
N MET A 314 -3.93 -15.22 -0.15
CA MET A 314 -5.18 -15.34 0.64
C MET A 314 -5.53 -14.06 1.42
N VAL A 315 -4.53 -13.28 1.83
CA VAL A 315 -4.75 -11.99 2.49
C VAL A 315 -5.10 -10.91 1.47
N ALA A 316 -4.42 -10.86 0.32
CA ALA A 316 -4.64 -9.86 -0.71
C ALA A 316 -5.97 -10.07 -1.47
N PHE A 317 -6.42 -11.32 -1.61
CA PHE A 317 -7.64 -11.68 -2.37
C PHE A 317 -8.67 -12.37 -1.48
N PRO A 318 -9.27 -11.66 -0.51
CA PRO A 318 -10.38 -12.20 0.28
C PRO A 318 -11.59 -12.50 -0.61
N ALA A 319 -12.53 -13.30 -0.09
CA ALA A 319 -13.69 -13.75 -0.87
C ALA A 319 -14.68 -12.63 -1.23
N ASP A 320 -14.69 -11.54 -0.48
CA ASP A 320 -15.57 -10.39 -0.72
C ASP A 320 -14.77 -9.10 -0.90
N GLN A 321 -15.32 -8.19 -1.69
CA GLN A 321 -14.68 -6.92 -2.06
C GLN A 321 -14.59 -5.94 -0.88
N ALA A 322 -15.59 -5.90 0.01
CA ALA A 322 -15.56 -5.00 1.16
C ALA A 322 -14.38 -5.34 2.08
N THR A 323 -14.15 -6.64 2.34
CA THR A 323 -12.96 -7.11 3.08
C THR A 323 -11.66 -6.73 2.37
N ALA A 324 -11.61 -6.73 1.02
CA ALA A 324 -10.41 -6.31 0.28
C ALA A 324 -10.10 -4.83 0.50
N VAL A 325 -11.11 -3.95 0.43
CA VAL A 325 -10.97 -2.52 0.71
C VAL A 325 -10.48 -2.28 2.13
N VAL A 326 -11.08 -2.94 3.12
CA VAL A 326 -10.66 -2.83 4.52
C VAL A 326 -9.24 -3.39 4.72
N THR A 327 -8.89 -4.48 4.03
CA THR A 327 -7.53 -5.04 4.08
C THR A 327 -6.49 -4.03 3.58
N ARG A 328 -6.75 -3.36 2.46
CA ARG A 328 -5.88 -2.30 1.93
C ARG A 328 -5.65 -1.21 2.97
N THR A 329 -6.72 -0.69 3.56
CA THR A 329 -6.66 0.36 4.60
C THR A 329 -5.85 -0.09 5.82
N VAL A 330 -6.09 -1.29 6.32
CA VAL A 330 -5.40 -1.82 7.51
C VAL A 330 -3.93 -2.10 7.23
N VAL A 331 -3.60 -2.66 6.06
CA VAL A 331 -2.20 -2.91 5.63
C VAL A 331 -1.45 -1.59 5.52
N HIS A 332 -2.05 -0.57 4.90
CA HIS A 332 -1.48 0.76 4.81
C HIS A 332 -1.18 1.34 6.21
N TRP A 333 -2.12 1.33 7.14
CA TRP A 333 -1.88 1.81 8.51
C TRP A 333 -0.75 1.06 9.21
N MET A 334 -0.66 -0.25 9.01
CA MET A 334 0.42 -1.04 9.61
C MET A 334 1.80 -0.71 9.02
N LEU A 335 1.87 -0.46 7.72
CA LEU A 335 3.11 -0.07 7.03
C LEU A 335 3.58 1.34 7.41
N GLU A 336 2.64 2.28 7.59
CA GLU A 336 2.92 3.65 8.07
C GLU A 336 3.20 3.73 9.57
N GLY A 337 2.94 2.66 10.33
CA GLY A 337 3.03 2.71 11.79
C GLY A 337 1.95 3.58 12.43
N THR A 338 0.91 3.95 11.68
CA THR A 338 -0.20 4.76 12.18
C THR A 338 -1.25 3.88 12.86
N THR A 339 -1.84 4.40 13.93
CA THR A 339 -2.88 3.69 14.65
C THR A 339 -3.97 4.66 15.07
N PRO A 340 -4.99 4.88 14.23
CA PRO A 340 -6.13 5.69 14.59
C PRO A 340 -6.83 5.13 15.86
N SER A 341 -7.51 5.96 16.63
CA SER A 341 -8.33 5.50 17.74
C SER A 341 -9.45 4.55 17.25
N TRP A 342 -10.07 3.79 18.16
CA TRP A 342 -11.14 2.86 17.77
C TRP A 342 -12.28 3.55 17.01
N GLU A 343 -12.73 4.70 17.48
CA GLU A 343 -13.79 5.47 16.82
C GLU A 343 -13.36 6.02 15.45
N GLN A 344 -12.12 6.51 15.35
CA GLN A 344 -11.58 6.98 14.07
C GLN A 344 -11.48 5.85 13.05
N ARG A 345 -11.04 4.66 13.47
CA ARG A 345 -10.96 3.48 12.56
C ARG A 345 -12.30 3.14 11.97
N GLN A 346 -13.35 3.07 12.79
CA GLN A 346 -14.69 2.76 12.30
C GLN A 346 -15.19 3.81 11.30
N ARG A 347 -14.97 5.10 11.58
CA ARG A 347 -15.34 6.18 10.65
C ARG A 347 -14.57 6.09 9.34
N ILE A 348 -13.25 6.02 9.40
CA ILE A 348 -12.40 5.96 8.20
C ILE A 348 -12.79 4.76 7.34
N ILE A 349 -13.00 3.58 7.94
CA ILE A 349 -13.42 2.39 7.19
C ILE A 349 -14.81 2.56 6.58
N ALA A 350 -15.78 3.10 7.33
CA ALA A 350 -17.12 3.35 6.81
C ALA A 350 -17.09 4.35 5.64
N ASP A 351 -16.29 5.40 5.74
CA ASP A 351 -16.10 6.41 4.69
C ASP A 351 -15.39 5.79 3.48
N THR A 352 -14.30 5.04 3.69
CA THR A 352 -13.56 4.34 2.60
C THR A 352 -14.48 3.37 1.84
N LEU A 353 -15.27 2.57 2.56
CA LEU A 353 -16.25 1.69 1.94
C LEU A 353 -17.30 2.47 1.17
N SER A 354 -17.73 3.62 1.70
CA SER A 354 -18.70 4.48 1.03
C SER A 354 -18.14 5.11 -0.25
N VAL A 355 -16.87 5.55 -0.24
CA VAL A 355 -16.16 6.05 -1.44
C VAL A 355 -16.03 4.92 -2.48
N ALA A 356 -15.70 3.71 -2.05
CA ALA A 356 -15.63 2.53 -2.91
C ALA A 356 -17.02 2.00 -3.39
N GLY A 357 -18.08 2.77 -3.18
CA GLY A 357 -19.43 2.45 -3.70
C GLY A 357 -20.25 1.50 -2.82
N PHE A 358 -19.72 0.99 -1.71
CA PHE A 358 -20.48 0.10 -0.83
C PHE A 358 -21.62 0.84 -0.11
N ARG A 359 -22.80 0.25 -0.14
CA ARG A 359 -24.00 0.75 0.54
C ARG A 359 -24.76 -0.40 1.19
N MET A 360 -25.46 -0.09 2.25
CA MET A 360 -26.43 -1.01 2.83
C MET A 360 -27.74 -1.01 2.04
N GLU A 361 -28.61 -1.95 2.34
CA GLU A 361 -29.94 -2.04 1.75
C GLU A 361 -30.69 -0.69 1.84
N GLY A 362 -31.27 -0.25 0.71
CA GLY A 362 -31.90 1.06 0.60
C GLY A 362 -30.94 2.24 0.38
N GLY A 363 -29.68 1.99 -0.04
CA GLY A 363 -28.70 3.03 -0.38
C GLY A 363 -28.08 3.76 0.82
N LYS A 364 -28.28 3.25 2.02
CA LYS A 364 -27.75 3.86 3.26
C LYS A 364 -26.23 3.68 3.35
N PRO A 365 -25.51 4.63 4.01
CA PRO A 365 -24.09 4.48 4.26
C PRO A 365 -23.81 3.25 5.15
N VAL A 366 -22.57 2.72 5.08
CA VAL A 366 -22.13 1.60 5.93
C VAL A 366 -22.13 2.03 7.41
N PRO A 367 -22.83 1.32 8.31
CA PRO A 367 -22.84 1.64 9.74
C PRO A 367 -21.49 1.42 10.40
N LEU A 368 -21.20 2.17 11.47
CA LEU A 368 -19.91 2.10 12.19
C LEU A 368 -19.64 0.74 12.84
N ASP A 369 -20.66 0.05 13.31
CA ASP A 369 -20.56 -1.30 13.87
C ASP A 369 -20.17 -2.32 12.81
N VAL A 370 -20.78 -2.27 11.63
CA VAL A 370 -20.40 -3.13 10.47
C VAL A 370 -18.97 -2.85 10.05
N ALA A 371 -18.56 -1.59 9.96
CA ALA A 371 -17.17 -1.21 9.68
C ALA A 371 -16.21 -1.74 10.76
N GLY A 372 -16.63 -1.72 12.02
CA GLY A 372 -15.88 -2.26 13.14
C GLY A 372 -15.74 -3.79 13.11
N GLU A 373 -16.77 -4.51 12.68
CA GLU A 373 -16.73 -5.97 12.49
C GLU A 373 -15.77 -6.35 11.36
N LEU A 374 -15.86 -5.70 10.20
CA LEU A 374 -14.93 -5.94 9.08
C LEU A 374 -13.47 -5.64 9.46
N TYR A 375 -13.23 -4.55 10.21
CA TYR A 375 -11.91 -4.27 10.76
C TYR A 375 -11.41 -5.39 11.66
N ALA A 376 -12.27 -5.89 12.56
CA ALA A 376 -11.91 -6.95 13.49
C ALA A 376 -11.53 -8.24 12.75
N ASP A 377 -12.28 -8.61 11.71
CA ASP A 377 -12.03 -9.79 10.89
C ASP A 377 -10.69 -9.71 10.15
N VAL A 378 -10.39 -8.55 9.54
CA VAL A 378 -9.09 -8.33 8.89
C VAL A 378 -7.96 -8.38 9.92
N ARG A 379 -8.14 -7.77 11.08
CA ARG A 379 -7.15 -7.81 12.17
C ARG A 379 -6.89 -9.23 12.64
N TRP A 380 -7.94 -10.03 12.86
CA TRP A 380 -7.80 -11.44 13.24
C TRP A 380 -7.07 -12.27 12.18
N THR A 381 -7.37 -12.02 10.90
CA THR A 381 -6.68 -12.64 9.77
C THR A 381 -5.17 -12.36 9.83
N LEU A 382 -4.77 -11.10 10.00
CA LEU A 382 -3.36 -10.70 10.10
C LEU A 382 -2.70 -11.20 11.39
N ASP A 383 -3.42 -11.24 12.50
CA ASP A 383 -2.90 -11.73 13.80
C ASP A 383 -2.67 -13.26 13.84
N CYS A 384 -3.15 -14.01 12.82
CA CYS A 384 -2.77 -15.40 12.59
C CYS A 384 -1.33 -15.57 12.08
N LEU A 385 -0.68 -14.46 11.70
CA LEU A 385 0.71 -14.39 11.24
C LEU A 385 1.56 -13.68 12.30
N GLN A 386 2.85 -13.99 12.34
CA GLN A 386 3.76 -13.32 13.27
C GLN A 386 4.41 -12.10 12.63
N LEU A 387 3.58 -11.08 12.32
CA LEU A 387 4.00 -9.86 11.63
C LEU A 387 4.74 -8.88 12.54
N LYS A 388 4.48 -8.93 13.84
CA LYS A 388 4.92 -7.94 14.83
C LYS A 388 5.92 -8.53 15.81
N VAL A 389 6.77 -7.65 16.34
CA VAL A 389 7.68 -8.01 17.43
C VAL A 389 6.84 -8.39 18.66
N PRO A 390 7.11 -9.54 19.32
CA PRO A 390 6.41 -9.90 20.54
C PRO A 390 6.71 -8.89 21.66
N GLU A 391 5.72 -8.13 22.10
CA GLU A 391 5.85 -7.19 23.20
C GLU A 391 5.36 -7.76 24.53
N ARG A 392 6.03 -7.36 25.60
CA ARG A 392 5.67 -7.75 26.96
C ARG A 392 4.70 -6.78 27.64
N THR A 393 4.38 -5.64 27.01
CA THR A 393 3.52 -4.59 27.61
C THR A 393 2.44 -4.14 26.64
N PHE A 394 1.21 -3.98 27.14
CA PHE A 394 0.02 -3.57 26.36
C PHE A 394 -0.02 -2.08 25.98
N ARG A 395 1.04 -1.30 26.20
CA ARG A 395 0.98 0.18 26.12
C ARG A 395 1.40 0.76 24.79
N GLU A 396 2.11 0.02 23.95
CA GLU A 396 2.55 0.49 22.62
C GLU A 396 2.14 -0.49 21.54
N MET A 397 1.84 0.03 20.34
CA MET A 397 1.59 -0.85 19.20
C MET A 397 2.89 -1.52 18.81
N PRO A 398 2.94 -2.86 18.81
CA PRO A 398 4.18 -3.55 18.47
C PRO A 398 4.61 -3.22 17.06
N ALA A 399 5.89 -2.85 16.91
CA ALA A 399 6.50 -2.60 15.62
C ALA A 399 6.47 -3.86 14.73
N LEU A 400 6.38 -3.65 13.42
CA LEU A 400 6.53 -4.73 12.47
C LEU A 400 7.94 -5.33 12.55
N THR A 401 8.03 -6.66 12.43
CA THR A 401 9.33 -7.30 12.15
C THR A 401 9.75 -7.01 10.70
N GLY A 402 11.03 -7.17 10.37
CA GLY A 402 11.51 -7.06 8.99
C GLY A 402 10.72 -7.97 8.04
N GLY A 403 10.54 -9.23 8.40
CA GLY A 403 9.72 -10.16 7.64
C GLY A 403 8.25 -9.77 7.58
N GLY A 404 7.68 -9.26 8.68
CA GLY A 404 6.30 -8.76 8.72
C GLY A 404 6.07 -7.58 7.79
N ARG A 405 7.02 -6.63 7.73
CA ARG A 405 6.97 -5.51 6.79
C ARG A 405 7.01 -6.00 5.34
N LYS A 406 7.96 -6.89 5.00
CA LYS A 406 8.09 -7.46 3.65
C LYS A 406 6.83 -8.24 3.22
N PHE A 407 6.20 -8.95 4.16
CA PHE A 407 4.94 -9.65 3.90
C PHE A 407 3.82 -8.68 3.56
N LEU A 408 3.67 -7.62 4.32
CA LEU A 408 2.61 -6.63 4.07
C LEU A 408 2.86 -5.83 2.79
N LEU A 409 4.11 -5.52 2.43
CA LEU A 409 4.45 -4.91 1.14
C LEU A 409 4.11 -5.85 -0.04
N GLU A 410 4.32 -7.16 0.12
CA GLU A 410 3.89 -8.15 -0.87
C GLU A 410 2.36 -8.20 -1.01
N VAL A 411 1.63 -8.11 0.11
CA VAL A 411 0.16 -8.04 0.11
C VAL A 411 -0.32 -6.73 -0.55
N GLU A 412 0.26 -5.58 -0.19
CA GLU A 412 -0.08 -4.27 -0.77
C GLU A 412 0.07 -4.30 -2.29
N ARG A 413 1.22 -4.76 -2.80
CA ARG A 413 1.49 -4.88 -4.24
C ARG A 413 0.47 -5.78 -4.96
N ARG A 414 0.07 -6.90 -4.35
CA ARG A 414 -0.95 -7.79 -4.91
C ARG A 414 -2.35 -7.16 -4.90
N LEU A 415 -2.67 -6.37 -3.88
CA LEU A 415 -3.92 -5.59 -3.83
C LEU A 415 -3.95 -4.52 -4.94
N ASP A 416 -2.80 -3.89 -5.24
CA ASP A 416 -2.68 -2.87 -6.28
C ASP A 416 -2.72 -3.48 -7.71
N SER A 417 -2.29 -4.74 -7.87
CA SER A 417 -2.33 -5.46 -9.14
C SER A 417 -3.67 -6.15 -9.45
N ARG A 418 -4.68 -5.99 -8.61
CA ARG A 418 -6.00 -6.56 -8.85
C ARG A 418 -6.75 -5.67 -9.86
N PRO A 419 -7.13 -6.18 -11.04
CA PRO A 419 -8.15 -5.51 -11.84
C PRO A 419 -9.43 -5.46 -11.00
N ASP A 420 -9.95 -4.28 -10.74
CA ASP A 420 -11.24 -4.13 -10.07
C ASP A 420 -12.31 -4.77 -10.95
N SER A 421 -12.85 -5.88 -10.49
CA SER A 421 -14.01 -6.54 -11.09
C SER A 421 -15.30 -5.78 -10.70
N SER A 422 -15.37 -4.49 -11.04
CA SER A 422 -16.61 -3.71 -10.98
C SER A 422 -17.39 -3.83 -12.31
N GLY A 423 -17.49 -5.06 -12.80
CA GLY A 423 -18.28 -5.40 -13.95
C GLY A 423 -19.15 -6.62 -13.68
N LEU A 424 -20.25 -6.46 -12.90
CA LEU A 424 -21.47 -7.27 -12.93
C LEU A 424 -22.62 -6.48 -12.32
#